data_8b41f45c6d4ed80211d3bfe6d697077d
#
_entry.id   8b41f45c6d4ed80211d3bfe6d697077d
#
_cell.length_a   1.000
_cell.length_b   1.000
_cell.length_c   1.000
_cell.angle_alpha   90.00
_cell.angle_beta   90.00
_cell.angle_gamma   90.00
#
_symmetry.space_group_name_H-M   'P 1'
#
loop_
_entity.id
_entity.type
_entity.pdbx_description
1 polymer ?
#
loop_
_entity_poly.entity_id
_entity_poly.type
_entity_poly.pdbx_seq_one_letter_code
_entity_poly.pdbx_strand_id
1 'polypeptide(L)'
;LYNPDSIAAAIRRLMDGSLFTADELIQHHDLYHSLLHHGSFSAPTADECLERINARLSAGAEFLAAADRIIITFGTSYVYRWKGTGLVVGNCHKMPDSYFRRERLSVDEIADTWLPLMDCIHRRRPTLKWIFTVSPVRHLRDGAHENNLSKSVLLLAIEKIISHYPTIANYFPAYELMMDELRDYRFYAEDMCHPSPAAVRYIGDRFESTYMDAKTIAWLRRAEALHRDLQHRPFRPDSEAHRLFVVKTKLKQDQLRAELPT
;
A
#
# COMPACT_ATOMS: atom_id res chain seq x y z
N LEU A 1 1.45 -5.84 -0.75
CA LEU A 1 1.18 -6.21 -2.14
C LEU A 1 1.84 -5.21 -3.07
N TYR A 2 2.40 -5.67 -4.20
CA TYR A 2 3.21 -4.82 -5.07
C TYR A 2 2.80 -4.85 -6.54
N ASN A 3 2.08 -5.90 -6.96
CA ASN A 3 1.65 -6.04 -8.35
C ASN A 3 0.15 -5.78 -8.51
N PRO A 4 -0.30 -5.36 -9.71
CA PRO A 4 -1.69 -5.00 -9.96
C PRO A 4 -2.70 -6.12 -9.65
N ASP A 5 -2.39 -7.36 -10.02
CA ASP A 5 -3.30 -8.51 -9.85
C ASP A 5 -3.55 -8.85 -8.38
N SER A 6 -2.47 -8.92 -7.58
CA SER A 6 -2.59 -9.17 -6.13
C SER A 6 -3.36 -8.06 -5.41
N ILE A 7 -3.20 -6.79 -5.84
CA ILE A 7 -3.93 -5.66 -5.29
C ILE A 7 -5.41 -5.75 -5.67
N ALA A 8 -5.72 -6.03 -6.95
CA ALA A 8 -7.09 -6.20 -7.41
C ALA A 8 -7.81 -7.36 -6.71
N ALA A 9 -7.12 -8.51 -6.53
CA ALA A 9 -7.66 -9.65 -5.81
C ALA A 9 -7.97 -9.31 -4.33
N ALA A 10 -7.09 -8.57 -3.67
CA ALA A 10 -7.31 -8.11 -2.30
C ALA A 10 -8.53 -7.18 -2.19
N ILE A 11 -8.68 -6.22 -3.13
CA ILE A 11 -9.83 -5.31 -3.15
C ILE A 11 -11.13 -6.08 -3.37
N ARG A 12 -11.16 -7.04 -4.32
CA ARG A 12 -12.34 -7.90 -4.52
C ARG A 12 -12.73 -8.64 -3.25
N ARG A 13 -11.75 -9.26 -2.58
CA ARG A 13 -11.97 -9.99 -1.32
C ARG A 13 -12.53 -9.11 -0.21
N LEU A 14 -12.00 -7.89 -0.07
CA LEU A 14 -12.49 -6.88 0.88
C LEU A 14 -13.94 -6.47 0.58
N MET A 15 -14.30 -6.36 -0.70
CA MET A 15 -15.66 -5.99 -1.11
C MET A 15 -16.67 -7.13 -0.92
N ASP A 16 -16.24 -8.35 -1.17
CA ASP A 16 -17.10 -9.52 -1.05
C ASP A 16 -17.25 -9.99 0.40
N GLY A 17 -16.30 -9.61 1.27
CA GLY A 17 -16.29 -10.00 2.69
C GLY A 17 -16.13 -11.50 2.93
N SER A 18 -15.79 -12.28 1.89
CA SER A 18 -15.65 -13.73 2.01
C SER A 18 -14.44 -14.08 2.86
N LEU A 19 -14.66 -14.76 3.99
CA LEU A 19 -13.58 -15.19 4.86
C LEU A 19 -12.69 -16.23 4.17
N PHE A 20 -11.41 -16.24 4.54
CA PHE A 20 -10.47 -17.29 4.16
C PHE A 20 -10.77 -18.58 4.91
N THR A 21 -10.54 -19.72 4.26
CA THR A 21 -10.79 -21.06 4.75
C THR A 21 -9.50 -21.89 4.78
N ALA A 22 -9.51 -23.01 5.47
CA ALA A 22 -8.30 -23.81 5.69
C ALA A 22 -7.71 -24.38 4.38
N ASP A 23 -8.54 -24.65 3.38
CA ASP A 23 -8.14 -25.12 2.05
C ASP A 23 -7.41 -24.05 1.21
N GLU A 24 -7.48 -22.76 1.61
CA GLU A 24 -6.71 -21.67 1.01
C GLU A 24 -5.33 -21.49 1.67
N LEU A 25 -5.02 -22.25 2.70
CA LEU A 25 -3.71 -22.24 3.35
C LEU A 25 -2.83 -23.35 2.80
N ILE A 26 -1.54 -23.10 2.89
CA ILE A 26 -0.50 -24.12 2.65
C ILE A 26 0.29 -24.33 3.92
N GLN A 27 0.75 -25.56 4.16
CA GLN A 27 1.73 -25.86 5.19
C GLN A 27 3.11 -25.93 4.57
N HIS A 28 4.05 -25.15 5.09
CA HIS A 28 5.44 -25.19 4.67
C HIS A 28 6.34 -25.02 5.91
N HIS A 29 7.28 -25.96 6.08
CA HIS A 29 7.95 -26.18 7.34
C HIS A 29 6.91 -26.36 8.47
N ASP A 30 7.11 -25.74 9.63
CA ASP A 30 6.26 -25.90 10.80
C ASP A 30 5.17 -24.80 10.89
N LEU A 31 4.85 -24.13 9.77
CA LEU A 31 3.90 -23.01 9.74
C LEU A 31 2.84 -23.19 8.66
N TYR A 32 1.66 -22.66 8.93
CA TYR A 32 0.62 -22.42 7.95
C TYR A 32 0.76 -21.02 7.36
N HIS A 33 0.58 -20.92 6.04
CA HIS A 33 0.73 -19.69 5.27
C HIS A 33 -0.43 -19.50 4.32
N SER A 34 -0.78 -18.25 4.06
CA SER A 34 -1.57 -17.90 2.88
C SER A 34 -0.64 -17.31 1.82
N LEU A 35 -0.69 -17.83 0.61
CA LEU A 35 0.09 -17.30 -0.53
C LEU A 35 -0.30 -15.85 -0.90
N LEU A 36 -1.41 -15.33 -0.38
CA LEU A 36 -1.88 -13.97 -0.62
C LEU A 36 -1.43 -12.96 0.44
N HIS A 37 -0.84 -13.42 1.55
CA HIS A 37 -0.51 -12.57 2.69
C HIS A 37 0.99 -12.51 2.98
N HIS A 38 1.39 -11.48 3.72
CA HIS A 38 2.75 -11.36 4.23
C HIS A 38 3.02 -12.43 5.29
N GLY A 39 4.30 -12.83 5.44
CA GLY A 39 4.71 -13.86 6.40
C GLY A 39 4.37 -13.56 7.88
N SER A 40 4.08 -12.31 8.24
CA SER A 40 3.61 -11.96 9.59
C SER A 40 2.23 -12.53 9.94
N PHE A 41 1.46 -13.00 8.97
CA PHE A 41 0.19 -13.69 9.19
C PHE A 41 0.35 -15.19 9.40
N SER A 42 1.54 -15.73 9.10
CA SER A 42 1.80 -17.16 9.29
C SER A 42 1.76 -17.54 10.76
N ALA A 43 1.31 -18.77 11.04
CA ALA A 43 1.15 -19.29 12.39
C ALA A 43 1.42 -20.79 12.46
N PRO A 44 1.70 -21.35 13.66
CA PRO A 44 1.91 -22.79 13.86
C PRO A 44 0.67 -23.63 13.56
N THR A 45 -0.54 -23.07 13.69
CA THR A 45 -1.79 -23.75 13.40
C THR A 45 -2.58 -23.04 12.30
N ALA A 46 -3.43 -23.79 11.58
CA ALA A 46 -4.32 -23.24 10.58
C ALA A 46 -5.31 -22.23 11.18
N ASP A 47 -5.85 -22.54 12.34
CA ASP A 47 -6.85 -21.71 13.04
C ASP A 47 -6.27 -20.35 13.42
N GLU A 48 -5.06 -20.30 14.02
CA GLU A 48 -4.40 -19.02 14.33
C GLU A 48 -4.08 -18.20 13.08
N CYS A 49 -3.65 -18.88 11.98
CA CYS A 49 -3.38 -18.20 10.73
C CYS A 49 -4.67 -17.58 10.17
N LEU A 50 -5.77 -18.32 10.14
CA LEU A 50 -7.08 -17.88 9.69
C LEU A 50 -7.64 -16.75 10.57
N GLU A 51 -7.52 -16.86 11.90
CA GLU A 51 -7.96 -15.81 12.81
C GLU A 51 -7.29 -14.47 12.48
N ARG A 52 -5.95 -14.47 12.34
CA ARG A 52 -5.18 -13.25 11.98
C ARG A 52 -5.60 -12.67 10.64
N ILE A 53 -5.75 -13.51 9.62
CA ILE A 53 -6.11 -13.09 8.26
C ILE A 53 -7.53 -12.55 8.23
N ASN A 54 -8.49 -13.28 8.81
CA ASN A 54 -9.90 -12.94 8.76
C ASN A 54 -10.24 -11.72 9.62
N ALA A 55 -9.60 -11.57 10.78
CA ALA A 55 -9.72 -10.34 11.58
C ALA A 55 -9.24 -9.12 10.79
N ARG A 56 -8.12 -9.24 10.06
CA ARG A 56 -7.60 -8.16 9.23
C ARG A 56 -8.49 -7.89 8.02
N LEU A 57 -9.04 -8.94 7.39
CA LEU A 57 -9.98 -8.81 6.28
C LEU A 57 -11.24 -8.05 6.71
N SER A 58 -11.86 -8.43 7.82
CA SER A 58 -13.07 -7.78 8.33
C SER A 58 -12.85 -6.29 8.62
N ALA A 59 -11.78 -5.97 9.37
CA ALA A 59 -11.43 -4.58 9.64
C ALA A 59 -11.11 -3.78 8.36
N GLY A 60 -10.47 -4.43 7.37
CA GLY A 60 -10.18 -3.82 6.07
C GLY A 60 -11.43 -3.58 5.24
N ALA A 61 -12.40 -4.49 5.28
CA ALA A 61 -13.68 -4.36 4.57
C ALA A 61 -14.52 -3.19 5.15
N GLU A 62 -14.60 -3.08 6.47
CA GLU A 62 -15.26 -1.96 7.15
C GLU A 62 -14.61 -0.62 6.77
N PHE A 63 -13.28 -0.56 6.80
CA PHE A 63 -12.55 0.65 6.41
C PHE A 63 -12.78 1.00 4.94
N LEU A 64 -12.71 0.02 4.04
CA LEU A 64 -12.98 0.23 2.62
C LEU A 64 -14.41 0.72 2.38
N ALA A 65 -15.39 0.19 3.11
CA ALA A 65 -16.80 0.60 3.02
C ALA A 65 -17.00 2.09 3.38
N ALA A 66 -16.21 2.63 4.30
CA ALA A 66 -16.27 4.03 4.72
C ALA A 66 -15.38 4.99 3.91
N ALA A 67 -14.46 4.47 3.09
CA ALA A 67 -13.46 5.30 2.40
C ALA A 67 -14.07 6.13 1.26
N ASP A 68 -13.71 7.40 1.14
CA ASP A 68 -14.07 8.27 0.02
C ASP A 68 -13.04 8.25 -1.11
N ARG A 69 -11.82 7.87 -0.78
CA ARG A 69 -10.69 7.80 -1.71
C ARG A 69 -9.89 6.54 -1.48
N ILE A 70 -9.42 5.95 -2.57
CA ILE A 70 -8.47 4.82 -2.56
C ILE A 70 -7.20 5.27 -3.27
N ILE A 71 -6.05 5.12 -2.60
CA ILE A 71 -4.74 5.36 -3.18
C ILE A 71 -4.12 4.01 -3.52
N ILE A 72 -3.78 3.81 -4.77
CA ILE A 72 -3.21 2.56 -5.29
C ILE A 72 -1.80 2.81 -5.81
N THR A 73 -0.84 2.12 -5.23
CA THR A 73 0.54 2.16 -5.68
C THR A 73 0.91 0.85 -6.38
N PHE A 74 1.17 0.91 -7.70
CA PHE A 74 1.73 -0.22 -8.42
C PHE A 74 3.25 -0.23 -8.29
N GLY A 75 3.80 -1.35 -7.81
CA GLY A 75 5.24 -1.50 -7.59
C GLY A 75 5.97 -2.13 -8.77
N THR A 76 5.43 -3.23 -9.26
CA THR A 76 5.99 -4.03 -10.36
C THR A 76 4.89 -4.68 -11.18
N SER A 77 5.13 -4.85 -12.48
CA SER A 77 4.26 -5.66 -13.34
C SER A 77 4.61 -7.16 -13.31
N TYR A 78 5.69 -7.55 -12.59
CA TYR A 78 6.01 -8.95 -12.38
C TYR A 78 5.10 -9.59 -11.35
N VAL A 79 4.62 -10.80 -11.67
CA VAL A 79 3.83 -11.65 -10.80
C VAL A 79 4.47 -13.02 -10.65
N TYR A 80 4.15 -13.68 -9.56
CA TYR A 80 4.43 -15.10 -9.36
C TYR A 80 3.12 -15.85 -9.40
N ARG A 81 3.02 -16.88 -10.27
CA ARG A 81 1.87 -17.79 -10.31
C ARG A 81 2.21 -19.10 -9.68
N TRP A 82 1.38 -19.54 -8.76
CA TRP A 82 1.45 -20.90 -8.22
C TRP A 82 1.14 -21.92 -9.32
N LYS A 83 2.07 -22.84 -9.62
CA LYS A 83 1.92 -23.78 -10.74
C LYS A 83 0.74 -24.75 -10.57
N GLY A 84 0.36 -25.06 -9.33
CA GLY A 84 -0.75 -25.99 -9.05
C GLY A 84 -2.12 -25.47 -9.46
N THR A 85 -2.34 -24.14 -9.35
CA THR A 85 -3.66 -23.54 -9.62
C THR A 85 -3.63 -22.40 -10.63
N GLY A 86 -2.44 -21.88 -10.97
CA GLY A 86 -2.29 -20.67 -11.79
C GLY A 86 -2.56 -19.36 -11.01
N LEU A 87 -2.88 -19.43 -9.72
CA LEU A 87 -3.17 -18.26 -8.87
C LEU A 87 -1.94 -17.34 -8.79
N VAL A 88 -2.16 -16.05 -8.96
CA VAL A 88 -1.16 -15.03 -8.65
C VAL A 88 -1.00 -14.92 -7.14
N VAL A 89 0.24 -15.06 -6.66
CA VAL A 89 0.55 -15.05 -5.24
C VAL A 89 1.12 -13.69 -4.81
N GLY A 90 0.78 -13.26 -3.61
CA GLY A 90 1.32 -12.06 -2.98
C GLY A 90 2.66 -12.30 -2.28
N ASN A 91 2.93 -13.55 -1.88
CA ASN A 91 4.16 -13.95 -1.19
C ASN A 91 4.46 -15.43 -1.44
N CYS A 92 5.70 -15.74 -1.81
CA CYS A 92 6.17 -17.12 -2.03
C CYS A 92 6.64 -17.82 -0.74
N HIS A 93 6.66 -17.15 0.41
CA HIS A 93 7.08 -17.69 1.72
C HIS A 93 8.41 -18.45 1.70
N LYS A 94 9.37 -18.00 0.88
CA LYS A 94 10.69 -18.64 0.69
C LYS A 94 10.62 -20.08 0.18
N MET A 95 9.50 -20.50 -0.37
CA MET A 95 9.36 -21.79 -1.03
C MET A 95 10.25 -21.84 -2.30
N PRO A 96 10.66 -23.04 -2.73
CA PRO A 96 11.45 -23.20 -3.93
C PRO A 96 10.82 -22.55 -5.17
N ASP A 97 11.63 -21.87 -5.97
CA ASP A 97 11.19 -21.20 -7.21
C ASP A 97 10.50 -22.17 -8.20
N SER A 98 10.79 -23.49 -8.08
CA SER A 98 10.17 -24.54 -8.90
C SER A 98 8.66 -24.63 -8.76
N TYR A 99 8.07 -24.17 -7.67
CA TYR A 99 6.62 -24.15 -7.46
C TYR A 99 5.92 -23.01 -8.18
N PHE A 100 6.68 -22.01 -8.64
CA PHE A 100 6.14 -20.80 -9.21
C PHE A 100 6.54 -20.63 -10.68
N ARG A 101 5.71 -19.92 -11.45
CA ARG A 101 6.07 -19.32 -12.72
C ARG A 101 6.11 -17.83 -12.52
N ARG A 102 7.24 -17.20 -12.83
CA ARG A 102 7.39 -15.76 -12.79
C ARG A 102 7.18 -15.19 -14.20
N GLU A 103 6.36 -14.18 -14.33
CA GLU A 103 6.04 -13.56 -15.61
C GLU A 103 5.78 -12.07 -15.43
N ARG A 104 5.92 -11.30 -16.51
CA ARG A 104 5.58 -9.89 -16.55
C ARG A 104 4.22 -9.75 -17.21
N LEU A 105 3.27 -9.11 -16.49
CA LEU A 105 1.96 -8.77 -17.05
C LEU A 105 2.12 -7.75 -18.19
N SER A 106 1.27 -7.84 -19.17
CA SER A 106 1.08 -6.83 -20.22
C SER A 106 0.17 -5.71 -19.74
N VAL A 107 0.12 -4.61 -20.51
CA VAL A 107 -0.82 -3.50 -20.30
C VAL A 107 -2.27 -3.97 -20.35
N ASP A 108 -2.58 -4.83 -21.32
CA ASP A 108 -3.95 -5.34 -21.51
C ASP A 108 -4.38 -6.24 -20.37
N GLU A 109 -3.54 -7.18 -19.92
CA GLU A 109 -3.86 -8.04 -18.79
C GLU A 109 -4.18 -7.25 -17.52
N ILE A 110 -3.41 -6.16 -17.26
CA ILE A 110 -3.68 -5.28 -16.12
C ILE A 110 -5.02 -4.55 -16.33
N ALA A 111 -5.25 -3.99 -17.49
CA ALA A 111 -6.49 -3.28 -17.79
C ALA A 111 -7.72 -4.21 -17.72
N ASP A 112 -7.63 -5.42 -18.27
CA ASP A 112 -8.68 -6.44 -18.25
C ASP A 112 -9.01 -6.90 -16.81
N THR A 113 -8.03 -6.83 -15.90
CA THR A 113 -8.25 -7.09 -14.47
C THR A 113 -8.93 -5.91 -13.77
N TRP A 114 -8.49 -4.66 -14.07
CA TRP A 114 -8.89 -3.48 -13.31
C TRP A 114 -10.16 -2.81 -13.80
N LEU A 115 -10.43 -2.76 -15.12
CA LEU A 115 -11.62 -2.11 -15.63
C LEU A 115 -12.92 -2.76 -15.11
N PRO A 116 -13.11 -4.11 -15.16
CA PRO A 116 -14.30 -4.73 -14.59
C PRO A 116 -14.40 -4.56 -13.06
N LEU A 117 -13.27 -4.54 -12.35
CA LEU A 117 -13.24 -4.30 -10.91
C LEU A 117 -13.76 -2.89 -10.59
N MET A 118 -13.23 -1.89 -11.28
CA MET A 118 -13.64 -0.50 -11.09
C MET A 118 -15.09 -0.27 -11.50
N ASP A 119 -15.58 -0.90 -12.57
CA ASP A 119 -17.00 -0.89 -12.96
C ASP A 119 -17.90 -1.44 -11.86
N CYS A 120 -17.51 -2.56 -11.28
CA CYS A 120 -18.27 -3.18 -10.18
C CYS A 120 -18.35 -2.26 -8.97
N ILE A 121 -17.21 -1.63 -8.62
CA ILE A 121 -17.13 -0.69 -7.49
C ILE A 121 -17.88 0.59 -7.79
N HIS A 122 -17.72 1.17 -8.97
CA HIS A 122 -18.36 2.43 -9.35
C HIS A 122 -19.89 2.32 -9.36
N ARG A 123 -20.46 1.19 -9.79
CA ARG A 123 -21.91 0.96 -9.69
C ARG A 123 -22.43 0.99 -8.26
N ARG A 124 -21.66 0.49 -7.29
CA ARG A 124 -22.03 0.47 -5.86
C ARG A 124 -21.70 1.78 -5.15
N ARG A 125 -20.64 2.45 -5.59
CA ARG A 125 -20.06 3.64 -4.95
C ARG A 125 -19.60 4.67 -5.99
N PRO A 126 -20.53 5.39 -6.63
CA PRO A 126 -20.23 6.29 -7.75
C PRO A 126 -19.37 7.51 -7.36
N THR A 127 -19.33 7.86 -6.07
CA THR A 127 -18.55 9.00 -5.57
C THR A 127 -17.11 8.65 -5.17
N LEU A 128 -16.78 7.37 -5.08
CA LEU A 128 -15.44 6.92 -4.68
C LEU A 128 -14.39 7.37 -5.69
N LYS A 129 -13.35 8.02 -5.20
CA LYS A 129 -12.24 8.53 -6.03
C LYS A 129 -11.02 7.61 -5.93
N TRP A 130 -10.30 7.51 -7.05
CA TRP A 130 -9.10 6.70 -7.16
C TRP A 130 -7.89 7.59 -7.45
N ILE A 131 -6.79 7.34 -6.75
CA ILE A 131 -5.50 7.96 -7.03
C ILE A 131 -4.54 6.81 -7.31
N PHE A 132 -4.09 6.69 -8.54
CA PHE A 132 -3.07 5.74 -8.93
C PHE A 132 -1.69 6.38 -8.89
N THR A 133 -0.68 5.60 -8.56
CA THR A 133 0.71 6.01 -8.64
C THR A 133 1.60 4.80 -8.92
N VAL A 134 2.77 5.04 -9.50
CA VAL A 134 3.81 4.02 -9.68
C VAL A 134 4.89 4.23 -8.63
N SER A 135 5.24 3.16 -7.92
CA SER A 135 6.29 3.19 -6.91
C SER A 135 7.64 3.56 -7.53
N PRO A 136 8.38 4.53 -6.97
CA PRO A 136 9.74 4.85 -7.41
C PRO A 136 10.79 3.80 -6.97
N VAL A 137 10.45 2.86 -6.11
CA VAL A 137 11.36 1.80 -5.67
C VAL A 137 11.79 0.95 -6.87
N ARG A 138 13.10 0.76 -7.01
CA ARG A 138 13.68 -0.06 -8.08
C ARG A 138 13.66 -1.53 -7.72
N HIS A 139 13.34 -2.38 -8.69
CA HIS A 139 13.41 -3.84 -8.56
C HIS A 139 14.51 -4.37 -9.47
N LEU A 140 15.72 -4.50 -8.92
CA LEU A 140 16.91 -4.83 -9.70
C LEU A 140 17.20 -6.33 -9.81
N ARG A 141 16.30 -7.21 -9.36
CA ARG A 141 16.47 -8.68 -9.49
C ARG A 141 16.72 -9.11 -10.94
N ASP A 142 16.05 -8.47 -11.89
CA ASP A 142 16.14 -8.78 -13.32
C ASP A 142 16.98 -7.74 -14.10
N GLY A 143 17.64 -6.85 -13.38
CA GLY A 143 18.42 -5.76 -13.94
C GLY A 143 17.60 -4.49 -14.22
N ALA A 144 18.34 -3.41 -14.52
CA ALA A 144 17.75 -2.08 -14.67
C ALA A 144 16.81 -1.97 -15.89
N HIS A 145 17.14 -2.67 -16.98
CA HIS A 145 16.32 -2.66 -18.20
C HIS A 145 14.93 -3.27 -17.93
N GLU A 146 14.88 -4.44 -17.33
CA GLU A 146 13.62 -5.12 -16.98
C GLU A 146 12.81 -4.36 -15.95
N ASN A 147 13.47 -3.67 -15.00
CA ASN A 147 12.79 -2.73 -14.12
C ASN A 147 12.09 -1.61 -14.91
N ASN A 148 12.77 -1.00 -15.88
CA ASN A 148 12.20 0.08 -16.69
C ASN A 148 11.04 -0.43 -17.55
N LEU A 149 11.17 -1.60 -18.18
CA LEU A 149 10.06 -2.22 -18.92
C LEU A 149 8.87 -2.52 -18.01
N SER A 150 9.12 -3.00 -16.80
CA SER A 150 8.06 -3.21 -15.80
C SER A 150 7.34 -1.91 -15.44
N LYS A 151 8.09 -0.83 -15.17
CA LYS A 151 7.50 0.49 -14.86
C LYS A 151 6.72 1.06 -16.05
N SER A 152 7.24 0.93 -17.27
CA SER A 152 6.55 1.38 -18.48
C SER A 152 5.19 0.69 -18.67
N VAL A 153 5.12 -0.61 -18.44
CA VAL A 153 3.85 -1.36 -18.46
C VAL A 153 2.87 -0.80 -17.43
N LEU A 154 3.33 -0.54 -16.20
CA LEU A 154 2.46 0.01 -15.16
C LEU A 154 1.92 1.41 -15.51
N LEU A 155 2.78 2.28 -16.06
CA LEU A 155 2.40 3.63 -16.49
C LEU A 155 1.34 3.59 -17.59
N LEU A 156 1.58 2.78 -18.63
CA LEU A 156 0.62 2.63 -19.75
C LEU A 156 -0.70 1.98 -19.31
N ALA A 157 -0.64 1.02 -18.39
CA ALA A 157 -1.85 0.39 -17.85
C ALA A 157 -2.67 1.39 -17.01
N ILE A 158 -2.02 2.20 -16.17
CA ILE A 158 -2.69 3.25 -15.41
C ILE A 158 -3.32 4.27 -16.36
N GLU A 159 -2.60 4.73 -17.39
CA GLU A 159 -3.13 5.65 -18.40
C GLU A 159 -4.38 5.10 -19.06
N LYS A 160 -4.36 3.81 -19.47
CA LYS A 160 -5.53 3.14 -20.03
C LYS A 160 -6.71 3.08 -19.05
N ILE A 161 -6.45 2.84 -17.76
CA ILE A 161 -7.48 2.81 -16.71
C ILE A 161 -8.07 4.20 -16.46
N ILE A 162 -7.24 5.22 -16.25
CA ILE A 162 -7.73 6.58 -15.93
C ILE A 162 -8.45 7.23 -17.10
N SER A 163 -8.02 6.95 -18.34
CA SER A 163 -8.71 7.41 -19.56
C SER A 163 -10.15 6.89 -19.65
N HIS A 164 -10.42 5.71 -19.07
CA HIS A 164 -11.79 5.16 -18.99
C HIS A 164 -12.63 5.81 -17.89
N TYR A 165 -11.98 6.34 -16.84
CA TYR A 165 -12.63 6.96 -15.67
C TYR A 165 -12.14 8.38 -15.37
N PRO A 166 -12.21 9.32 -16.33
CA PRO A 166 -11.54 10.63 -16.20
C PRO A 166 -12.08 11.52 -15.09
N THR A 167 -13.28 11.23 -14.56
CA THR A 167 -13.91 12.01 -13.49
C THR A 167 -13.65 11.50 -12.09
N ILE A 168 -13.24 10.24 -11.94
CA ILE A 168 -13.11 9.58 -10.63
C ILE A 168 -11.70 9.01 -10.39
N ALA A 169 -10.88 8.87 -11.43
CA ALA A 169 -9.53 8.33 -11.32
C ALA A 169 -8.49 9.37 -11.76
N ASN A 170 -7.41 9.48 -10.99
CA ASN A 170 -6.29 10.38 -11.26
C ASN A 170 -4.97 9.64 -11.07
N TYR A 171 -3.91 10.16 -11.70
CA TYR A 171 -2.55 9.70 -11.51
C TYR A 171 -1.76 10.72 -10.67
N PHE A 172 -1.02 10.22 -9.68
CA PHE A 172 -0.03 11.02 -8.94
C PHE A 172 1.38 10.57 -9.36
N PRO A 173 2.23 11.47 -9.88
CA PRO A 173 3.49 11.11 -10.54
C PRO A 173 4.65 10.87 -9.55
N ALA A 174 4.47 9.98 -8.56
CA ALA A 174 5.52 9.70 -7.57
C ALA A 174 6.79 9.11 -8.19
N TYR A 175 6.64 8.32 -9.26
CA TYR A 175 7.77 7.75 -10.01
C TYR A 175 8.56 8.86 -10.73
N GLU A 176 7.89 9.74 -11.44
CA GLU A 176 8.49 10.84 -12.18
C GLU A 176 9.15 11.87 -11.25
N LEU A 177 8.50 12.20 -10.12
CA LEU A 177 9.11 13.07 -9.11
C LEU A 177 10.47 12.53 -8.66
N MET A 178 10.58 11.22 -8.45
CA MET A 178 11.84 10.60 -8.07
C MET A 178 12.85 10.54 -9.22
N MET A 179 12.40 10.23 -10.45
CA MET A 179 13.30 10.04 -11.59
C MET A 179 13.74 11.35 -12.22
N ASP A 180 12.90 12.38 -12.20
CA ASP A 180 13.15 13.64 -12.92
C ASP A 180 13.53 14.80 -11.99
N GLU A 181 12.78 15.02 -10.89
CA GLU A 181 13.10 16.09 -9.94
C GLU A 181 14.19 15.70 -8.93
N LEU A 182 14.16 14.45 -8.44
CA LEU A 182 15.08 13.91 -7.42
C LEU A 182 16.10 12.94 -8.04
N ARG A 183 16.66 13.28 -9.18
CA ARG A 183 17.51 12.38 -9.99
C ARG A 183 18.95 12.18 -9.49
N ASP A 184 19.29 12.74 -8.33
CA ASP A 184 20.61 12.58 -7.69
C ASP A 184 20.58 11.40 -6.70
N TYR A 185 21.67 10.62 -6.63
CA TYR A 185 21.80 9.48 -5.74
C TYR A 185 21.66 9.79 -4.24
N ARG A 186 21.89 11.04 -3.80
CA ARG A 186 21.63 11.49 -2.42
C ARG A 186 20.16 11.34 -1.99
N PHE A 187 19.24 11.21 -2.96
CA PHE A 187 17.82 11.00 -2.70
C PHE A 187 17.44 9.52 -2.62
N TYR A 188 18.42 8.61 -2.77
CA TYR A 188 18.24 7.19 -2.53
C TYR A 188 18.79 6.80 -1.16
N ALA A 189 18.26 5.72 -0.57
CA ALA A 189 18.84 5.06 0.59
C ALA A 189 20.16 4.36 0.20
N GLU A 190 20.86 3.80 1.19
CA GLU A 190 22.15 3.11 0.97
C GLU A 190 22.07 1.96 -0.03
N ASP A 191 20.90 1.32 -0.17
CA ASP A 191 20.67 0.24 -1.14
C ASP A 191 20.50 0.70 -2.59
N MET A 192 20.51 1.99 -2.85
CA MET A 192 20.32 2.61 -4.17
C MET A 192 19.00 2.23 -4.87
N CYS A 193 18.06 1.67 -4.13
CA CYS A 193 16.76 1.21 -4.63
C CYS A 193 15.59 1.97 -4.00
N HIS A 194 15.63 2.15 -2.69
CA HIS A 194 14.58 2.85 -1.96
C HIS A 194 14.84 4.37 -1.92
N PRO A 195 13.80 5.21 -1.95
CA PRO A 195 13.92 6.63 -1.70
C PRO A 195 14.46 6.92 -0.29
N SER A 196 15.32 7.93 -0.18
CA SER A 196 15.78 8.41 1.14
C SER A 196 14.63 9.08 1.92
N PRO A 197 14.77 9.28 3.25
CA PRO A 197 13.77 10.01 4.03
C PRO A 197 13.51 11.43 3.50
N ALA A 198 14.51 12.08 2.88
CA ALA A 198 14.35 13.39 2.26
C ALA A 198 13.49 13.33 1.01
N ALA A 199 13.69 12.31 0.16
CA ALA A 199 12.86 12.07 -1.02
C ALA A 199 11.42 11.73 -0.64
N VAL A 200 11.22 10.88 0.37
CA VAL A 200 9.88 10.54 0.87
C VAL A 200 9.13 11.79 1.33
N ARG A 201 9.78 12.67 2.09
CA ARG A 201 9.16 13.95 2.51
C ARG A 201 8.81 14.83 1.32
N TYR A 202 9.72 14.99 0.38
CA TYR A 202 9.49 15.81 -0.81
C TYR A 202 8.29 15.32 -1.62
N ILE A 203 8.23 14.03 -1.92
CA ILE A 203 7.11 13.43 -2.65
C ILE A 203 5.81 13.55 -1.83
N GLY A 204 5.88 13.37 -0.51
CA GLY A 204 4.77 13.57 0.42
C GLY A 204 4.23 14.99 0.39
N ASP A 205 5.11 16.00 0.47
CA ASP A 205 4.72 17.43 0.41
C ASP A 205 4.04 17.76 -0.93
N ARG A 206 4.50 17.17 -2.06
CA ARG A 206 3.83 17.31 -3.37
C ARG A 206 2.46 16.67 -3.38
N PHE A 207 2.31 15.48 -2.80
CA PHE A 207 1.02 14.80 -2.65
C PHE A 207 0.04 15.65 -1.83
N GLU A 208 0.47 16.12 -0.67
CA GLU A 208 -0.34 16.93 0.22
C GLU A 208 -0.80 18.23 -0.47
N SER A 209 0.11 18.95 -1.12
CA SER A 209 -0.22 20.19 -1.83
C SER A 209 -1.18 19.98 -3.02
N THR A 210 -1.22 18.77 -3.57
CA THR A 210 -2.10 18.43 -4.70
C THR A 210 -3.50 18.01 -4.25
N TYR A 211 -3.62 17.28 -3.14
CA TYR A 211 -4.86 16.60 -2.76
C TYR A 211 -5.48 17.10 -1.44
N MET A 212 -4.78 17.93 -0.68
CA MET A 212 -5.23 18.42 0.61
C MET A 212 -5.41 19.95 0.59
N ASP A 213 -6.41 20.44 1.27
CA ASP A 213 -6.58 21.87 1.49
C ASP A 213 -5.65 22.40 2.59
N ALA A 214 -5.52 23.73 2.66
CA ALA A 214 -4.64 24.39 3.63
C ALA A 214 -5.00 24.06 5.09
N LYS A 215 -6.29 23.84 5.40
CA LYS A 215 -6.75 23.47 6.74
C LYS A 215 -6.29 22.07 7.12
N THR A 216 -6.44 21.11 6.20
CA THR A 216 -5.98 19.73 6.36
C THR A 216 -4.46 19.68 6.52
N ILE A 217 -3.71 20.40 5.69
CA ILE A 217 -2.24 20.48 5.80
C ILE A 217 -1.83 21.07 7.17
N ALA A 218 -2.47 22.14 7.63
CA ALA A 218 -2.19 22.72 8.94
C ALA A 218 -2.50 21.76 10.10
N TRP A 219 -3.58 21.00 10.00
CA TRP A 219 -3.90 19.95 10.97
C TRP A 219 -2.85 18.83 10.94
N LEU A 220 -2.43 18.37 9.76
CA LEU A 220 -1.40 17.34 9.58
C LEU A 220 -0.09 17.74 10.22
N ARG A 221 0.38 18.97 10.03
CA ARG A 221 1.63 19.46 10.67
C ARG A 221 1.56 19.43 12.21
N ARG A 222 0.38 19.71 12.78
CA ARG A 222 0.17 19.58 14.24
C ARG A 222 0.14 18.12 14.69
N ALA A 223 -0.46 17.23 13.89
CA ALA A 223 -0.47 15.80 14.17
C ALA A 223 0.94 15.21 14.12
N GLU A 224 1.75 15.59 13.14
CA GLU A 224 3.17 15.20 13.05
C GLU A 224 3.99 15.68 14.26
N ALA A 225 3.76 16.93 14.69
CA ALA A 225 4.40 17.46 15.88
C ALA A 225 4.01 16.69 17.15
N LEU A 226 2.71 16.37 17.28
CA LEU A 226 2.21 15.53 18.38
C LEU A 226 2.83 14.14 18.34
N HIS A 227 2.93 13.53 17.15
CA HIS A 227 3.56 12.22 17.01
C HIS A 227 5.01 12.21 17.47
N ARG A 228 5.79 13.25 17.16
CA ARG A 228 7.15 13.42 17.68
C ARG A 228 7.17 13.59 19.20
N ASP A 229 6.25 14.38 19.75
CA ASP A 229 6.11 14.57 21.20
C ASP A 229 5.81 13.22 21.91
N LEU A 230 4.95 12.39 21.34
CA LEU A 230 4.60 11.06 21.89
C LEU A 230 5.75 10.05 21.83
N GLN A 231 6.67 10.19 20.86
CA GLN A 231 7.85 9.34 20.74
C GLN A 231 9.03 9.81 21.61
N HIS A 232 8.90 10.99 22.26
CA HIS A 232 9.97 11.55 23.08
C HIS A 232 10.27 10.65 24.27
N ARG A 233 11.53 10.24 24.42
CA ARG A 233 12.02 9.47 25.57
C ARG A 233 12.69 10.43 26.54
N PRO A 234 12.13 10.60 27.76
CA PRO A 234 12.70 11.53 28.73
C PRO A 234 14.01 10.99 29.32
N PHE A 235 14.95 11.87 29.54
CA PHE A 235 16.17 11.53 30.26
C PHE A 235 15.90 11.29 31.78
N ARG A 236 14.88 12.01 32.33
CA ARG A 236 14.43 11.86 33.73
C ARG A 236 12.90 11.73 33.73
N PRO A 237 12.34 10.50 33.71
CA PRO A 237 10.90 10.29 33.69
C PRO A 237 10.11 10.89 34.84
N ASP A 238 10.71 10.94 36.02
CA ASP A 238 10.07 11.43 37.24
C ASP A 238 10.18 12.95 37.47
N SER A 239 10.79 13.67 36.54
CA SER A 239 10.97 15.12 36.66
C SER A 239 9.64 15.86 36.50
N GLU A 240 9.50 17.01 37.21
CA GLU A 240 8.33 17.89 37.07
C GLU A 240 8.19 18.40 35.62
N ALA A 241 9.28 18.68 34.97
CA ALA A 241 9.31 19.11 33.57
C ALA A 241 8.71 18.03 32.64
N HIS A 242 9.02 16.75 32.89
CA HIS A 242 8.42 15.66 32.12
C HIS A 242 6.93 15.50 32.40
N ARG A 243 6.47 15.60 33.64
CA ARG A 243 5.06 15.56 33.99
C ARG A 243 4.26 16.65 33.26
N LEU A 244 4.78 17.88 33.26
CA LEU A 244 4.19 19.01 32.55
C LEU A 244 4.17 18.77 31.03
N PHE A 245 5.23 18.20 30.47
CA PHE A 245 5.29 17.82 29.05
C PHE A 245 4.21 16.81 28.69
N VAL A 246 4.04 15.75 29.48
CA VAL A 246 3.00 14.72 29.26
C VAL A 246 1.60 15.33 29.28
N VAL A 247 1.31 16.22 30.27
CA VAL A 247 0.01 16.91 30.35
C VAL A 247 -0.23 17.77 29.11
N LYS A 248 0.75 18.56 28.67
CA LYS A 248 0.64 19.38 27.46
C LYS A 248 0.45 18.53 26.21
N THR A 249 1.16 17.40 26.09
CA THR A 249 1.05 16.48 24.97
C THR A 249 -0.35 15.87 24.89
N LYS A 250 -0.92 15.48 26.05
CA LYS A 250 -2.29 14.97 26.13
C LYS A 250 -3.32 16.03 25.71
N LEU A 251 -3.18 17.26 26.18
CA LEU A 251 -4.08 18.36 25.76
C LEU A 251 -4.03 18.58 24.23
N LYS A 252 -2.84 18.56 23.61
CA LYS A 252 -2.72 18.64 22.14
C LYS A 252 -3.43 17.48 21.44
N GLN A 253 -3.30 16.27 22.01
CA GLN A 253 -3.96 15.08 21.47
C GLN A 253 -5.49 15.21 21.50
N ASP A 254 -6.03 15.65 22.63
CA ASP A 254 -7.47 15.83 22.81
C ASP A 254 -8.02 16.93 21.89
N GLN A 255 -7.30 18.05 21.72
CA GLN A 255 -7.65 19.10 20.77
C GLN A 255 -7.68 18.59 19.31
N LEU A 256 -6.64 17.87 18.88
CA LEU A 256 -6.59 17.33 17.52
C LEU A 256 -7.69 16.30 17.24
N ARG A 257 -8.03 15.48 18.24
CA ARG A 257 -9.14 14.53 18.13
C ARG A 257 -10.51 15.21 17.99
N ALA A 258 -10.73 16.31 18.72
CA ALA A 258 -11.97 17.05 18.66
C ALA A 258 -12.21 17.74 17.30
N GLU A 259 -11.17 17.94 16.50
CA GLU A 259 -11.24 18.53 15.16
C GLU A 259 -11.50 17.50 14.06
N LEU A 260 -11.41 16.19 14.34
CA LEU A 260 -11.73 15.15 13.37
C LEU A 260 -13.24 15.06 13.19
N PRO A 261 -13.73 14.90 11.95
CA PRO A 261 -15.14 14.62 11.72
C PRO A 261 -15.48 13.27 12.36
N THR A 262 -16.58 13.25 13.09
CA THR A 262 -17.18 12.05 13.70
C THR A 262 -17.71 11.11 12.63
#